data_e85fb3f39103ba2e33b74dc90e9e1577
#
_entry.id   e85fb3f39103ba2e33b74dc90e9e1577
#
_cell.length_a   1.000
_cell.length_b   1.000
_cell.length_c   1.000
_cell.angle_alpha   90.00
_cell.angle_beta   90.00
_cell.angle_gamma   90.00
#
_symmetry.space_group_name_H-M   'P 1'
#
loop_
_entity.id
_entity.type
_entity.pdbx_description
1 polymer ?
#
loop_
_entity_poly.entity_id
_entity_poly.type
_entity_poly.pdbx_seq_one_letter_code
_entity_poly.pdbx_strand_id
1 'polypeptide(L)'
;MANITSAYGLKPCRNSGIITVNPYYVPASLASLGIGTPVVRGGTSNAVSTINGQVYPIGSLASVAVVTSGDGNKVTGSIVGFELIPTNLFVAGYNPASTERIAFVADHPEQKFTIIDDGANLLAVTDVGLNANLTVGTVNAFTGLDSTTLDTSTPASTATFQLKILGLNNRTGN
;
A
#
# COMPACT_ATOMS: atom_id res chain seq x y z
N MET A 1 5.32 14.90 25.35
CA MET A 1 4.19 14.16 24.69
C MET A 1 4.73 13.59 23.41
N ALA A 2 4.78 12.26 23.27
CA ALA A 2 5.13 11.65 22.01
C ALA A 2 4.09 12.06 20.97
N ASN A 3 4.54 12.64 19.87
CA ASN A 3 3.69 12.93 18.73
C ASN A 3 3.31 11.59 18.09
N ILE A 4 2.14 11.06 18.41
CA ILE A 4 1.64 9.83 17.79
C ILE A 4 1.30 10.19 16.35
N THR A 5 2.26 10.03 15.48
CA THR A 5 2.03 10.16 14.04
C THR A 5 1.19 8.97 13.62
N SER A 6 -0.05 9.21 13.22
CA SER A 6 -0.93 8.16 12.72
C SER A 6 -0.29 7.50 11.49
N ALA A 7 -0.20 6.18 11.49
CA ALA A 7 0.29 5.43 10.33
C ALA A 7 -0.60 5.71 9.11
N TYR A 8 0.02 5.73 7.93
CA TYR A 8 -0.63 6.04 6.65
C TYR A 8 -0.25 5.05 5.55
N GLY A 9 0.34 3.92 5.94
CA GLY A 9 0.81 2.89 5.01
C GLY A 9 2.00 3.33 4.16
N LEU A 10 2.10 2.78 2.95
CA LEU A 10 3.12 3.13 1.97
C LEU A 10 2.70 4.35 1.16
N LYS A 11 3.32 5.50 1.41
CA LYS A 11 3.06 6.74 0.68
C LYS A 11 4.10 6.96 -0.41
N PRO A 12 3.73 7.03 -1.71
CA PRO A 12 4.68 7.28 -2.79
C PRO A 12 5.37 8.64 -2.64
N CYS A 13 6.69 8.65 -2.86
CA CYS A 13 7.52 9.87 -2.85
C CYS A 13 7.76 10.37 -4.27
N ARG A 14 7.81 11.70 -4.44
CA ARG A 14 8.14 12.34 -5.72
C ARG A 14 9.63 12.34 -6.08
N ASN A 15 10.51 11.76 -5.25
CA ASN A 15 11.97 11.91 -5.38
C ASN A 15 12.60 11.31 -6.64
N SER A 16 11.81 10.62 -7.47
CA SER A 16 12.29 10.01 -8.73
C SER A 16 11.53 10.46 -9.97
N GLY A 17 10.85 11.61 -9.93
CA GLY A 17 10.11 12.12 -11.08
C GLY A 17 8.61 11.83 -11.04
N ILE A 18 8.05 11.29 -12.12
CA ILE A 18 6.61 11.06 -12.25
C ILE A 18 6.22 9.78 -11.48
N ILE A 19 5.21 9.90 -10.61
CA ILE A 19 4.56 8.72 -10.01
C ILE A 19 3.69 8.09 -11.09
N THR A 20 4.06 6.90 -11.54
CA THR A 20 3.23 6.11 -12.46
C THR A 20 2.15 5.41 -11.67
N VAL A 21 0.91 5.58 -12.10
CA VAL A 21 -0.27 4.99 -11.46
C VAL A 21 -1.04 4.21 -12.48
N ASN A 22 -1.30 2.95 -12.19
CA ASN A 22 -2.07 2.06 -13.05
C ASN A 22 -3.35 1.58 -12.35
N PRO A 23 -4.44 1.39 -13.13
CA PRO A 23 -5.69 0.83 -12.61
C PRO A 23 -5.58 -0.68 -12.39
N TYR A 24 -6.14 -1.16 -11.29
CA TYR A 24 -6.21 -2.58 -10.94
C TYR A 24 -7.61 -2.94 -10.43
N TYR A 25 -8.03 -4.16 -10.71
CA TYR A 25 -9.27 -4.70 -10.20
C TYR A 25 -9.13 -5.18 -8.76
N VAL A 26 -10.04 -4.75 -7.90
CA VAL A 26 -10.19 -5.20 -6.52
C VAL A 26 -11.33 -6.21 -6.45
N PRO A 27 -11.06 -7.51 -6.22
CA PRO A 27 -12.12 -8.52 -6.06
C PRO A 27 -12.94 -8.32 -4.80
N ALA A 28 -14.22 -8.68 -4.84
CA ALA A 28 -15.11 -8.67 -3.66
C ALA A 28 -14.66 -9.61 -2.53
N SER A 29 -13.75 -10.54 -2.81
CA SER A 29 -13.23 -11.46 -1.78
C SER A 29 -12.23 -10.82 -0.81
N LEU A 30 -11.78 -9.59 -1.08
CA LEU A 30 -10.79 -8.93 -0.24
C LEU A 30 -11.41 -8.24 0.98
N ALA A 31 -10.58 -8.12 2.02
CA ALA A 31 -10.86 -7.23 3.16
C ALA A 31 -10.87 -5.76 2.71
N SER A 32 -11.20 -4.85 3.63
CA SER A 32 -11.16 -3.41 3.35
C SER A 32 -9.76 -2.96 2.93
N LEU A 33 -9.69 -2.12 1.90
CA LEU A 33 -8.46 -1.54 1.39
C LEU A 33 -8.52 -0.01 1.50
N GLY A 34 -7.42 0.62 1.87
CA GLY A 34 -7.31 2.07 2.00
C GLY A 34 -6.17 2.66 1.17
N ILE A 35 -6.06 3.97 1.21
CA ILE A 35 -4.91 4.67 0.65
C ILE A 35 -3.68 4.28 1.49
N GLY A 36 -2.60 3.92 0.82
CA GLY A 36 -1.37 3.44 1.46
C GLY A 36 -1.31 1.93 1.67
N THR A 37 -2.39 1.17 1.39
CA THR A 37 -2.34 -0.30 1.48
C THR A 37 -1.34 -0.86 0.48
N PRO A 38 -0.33 -1.64 0.94
CA PRO A 38 0.58 -2.34 0.04
C PRO A 38 -0.14 -3.50 -0.63
N VAL A 39 0.06 -3.62 -1.94
CA VAL A 39 -0.59 -4.65 -2.74
C VAL A 39 0.40 -5.42 -3.60
N VAL A 40 0.00 -6.64 -3.93
CA VAL A 40 0.65 -7.51 -4.90
C VAL A 40 -0.34 -7.86 -6.01
N ARG A 41 0.16 -8.19 -7.20
CA ARG A 41 -0.70 -8.72 -8.28
C ARG A 41 -1.31 -10.06 -7.85
N GLY A 42 -2.64 -10.15 -7.93
CA GLY A 42 -3.38 -11.33 -7.47
C GLY A 42 -3.31 -12.56 -8.39
N GLY A 43 -2.63 -12.45 -9.53
CA GLY A 43 -2.49 -13.55 -10.49
C GLY A 43 -3.75 -13.83 -11.32
N THR A 44 -4.79 -13.02 -11.19
CA THR A 44 -6.05 -13.11 -11.93
C THR A 44 -6.39 -11.73 -12.54
N SER A 45 -7.51 -11.66 -13.23
CA SER A 45 -8.05 -10.42 -13.82
C SER A 45 -9.52 -10.23 -13.43
N ASN A 46 -10.13 -9.11 -13.86
CA ASN A 46 -11.55 -8.90 -13.67
C ASN A 46 -12.37 -9.96 -14.39
N ALA A 47 -13.21 -10.67 -13.64
CA ALA A 47 -14.14 -11.68 -14.17
C ALA A 47 -15.51 -11.10 -14.54
N VAL A 48 -15.76 -9.84 -14.15
CA VAL A 48 -17.01 -9.12 -14.45
C VAL A 48 -16.74 -7.99 -15.43
N SER A 49 -17.71 -7.69 -16.26
CA SER A 49 -17.60 -6.63 -17.27
C SER A 49 -18.10 -5.28 -16.79
N THR A 50 -18.86 -5.23 -15.69
CA THR A 50 -19.39 -3.99 -15.13
C THR A 50 -18.99 -3.87 -13.67
N ILE A 51 -18.21 -2.84 -13.35
CA ILE A 51 -17.70 -2.56 -12.02
C ILE A 51 -18.18 -1.15 -11.66
N ASN A 52 -19.01 -1.02 -10.62
CA ASN A 52 -19.58 0.25 -10.18
C ASN A 52 -20.29 1.07 -11.29
N GLY A 53 -20.91 0.38 -12.24
CA GLY A 53 -21.61 1.01 -13.36
C GLY A 53 -20.73 1.38 -14.56
N GLN A 54 -19.40 1.17 -14.46
CA GLN A 54 -18.47 1.34 -15.57
C GLN A 54 -18.21 0.00 -16.25
N VAL A 55 -18.10 0.03 -17.59
CA VAL A 55 -17.85 -1.18 -18.40
C VAL A 55 -16.38 -1.35 -18.66
N TYR A 56 -15.85 -2.49 -18.23
CA TYR A 56 -14.47 -2.93 -18.50
C TYR A 56 -14.50 -4.27 -19.22
N PRO A 57 -13.77 -4.46 -20.33
CA PRO A 57 -13.67 -5.78 -20.93
C PRO A 57 -13.15 -6.80 -19.93
N ILE A 58 -13.76 -7.99 -19.90
CA ILE A 58 -13.29 -9.08 -19.04
C ILE A 58 -11.83 -9.38 -19.37
N GLY A 59 -11.00 -9.53 -18.36
CA GLY A 59 -9.57 -9.79 -18.53
C GLY A 59 -8.71 -8.55 -18.80
N SER A 60 -9.29 -7.35 -18.88
CA SER A 60 -8.53 -6.12 -19.21
C SER A 60 -7.76 -5.53 -18.03
N LEU A 61 -8.16 -5.85 -16.79
CA LEU A 61 -7.54 -5.34 -15.57
C LEU A 61 -6.99 -6.48 -14.73
N ALA A 62 -5.71 -6.41 -14.39
CA ALA A 62 -5.11 -7.34 -13.43
C ALA A 62 -5.71 -7.11 -12.04
N SER A 63 -5.95 -8.19 -11.29
CA SER A 63 -6.42 -8.10 -9.91
C SER A 63 -5.26 -7.78 -8.95
N VAL A 64 -5.61 -7.23 -7.80
CA VAL A 64 -4.71 -7.08 -6.66
C VAL A 64 -5.08 -8.03 -5.53
N ALA A 65 -4.10 -8.32 -4.70
CA ALA A 65 -4.26 -8.94 -3.39
C ALA A 65 -3.50 -8.10 -2.35
N VAL A 66 -3.91 -8.19 -1.09
CA VAL A 66 -3.17 -7.56 0.02
C VAL A 66 -1.84 -8.27 0.19
N VAL A 67 -0.78 -7.51 0.43
CA VAL A 67 0.54 -8.08 0.76
C VAL A 67 0.45 -8.77 2.11
N THR A 68 1.09 -9.93 2.22
CA THR A 68 1.30 -10.60 3.51
C THR A 68 2.66 -10.18 4.07
N SER A 69 2.74 -9.92 5.36
CA SER A 69 4.02 -9.67 6.05
C SER A 69 4.95 -10.87 5.94
N GLY A 70 6.24 -10.62 5.87
CA GLY A 70 7.27 -11.64 5.97
C GLY A 70 8.07 -11.87 4.70
N ASP A 71 9.10 -12.68 4.85
CA ASP A 71 10.12 -12.97 3.86
C ASP A 71 9.55 -13.58 2.58
N GLY A 72 10.09 -13.16 1.45
CA GLY A 72 9.72 -13.67 0.14
C GLY A 72 8.40 -13.12 -0.42
N ASN A 73 7.61 -12.40 0.36
CA ASN A 73 6.37 -11.80 -0.08
C ASN A 73 6.66 -10.49 -0.83
N LYS A 74 6.32 -10.47 -2.11
CA LYS A 74 6.60 -9.31 -2.97
C LYS A 74 5.58 -8.18 -2.74
N VAL A 75 6.04 -6.95 -2.91
CA VAL A 75 5.20 -5.76 -2.99
C VAL A 75 5.21 -5.29 -4.44
N THR A 76 4.03 -5.17 -5.06
CA THR A 76 3.91 -4.58 -6.40
C THR A 76 3.86 -3.07 -6.32
N GLY A 77 3.14 -2.54 -5.33
CA GLY A 77 2.98 -1.11 -5.15
C GLY A 77 2.06 -0.77 -3.98
N SER A 78 1.60 0.46 -3.96
CA SER A 78 0.69 0.97 -2.94
C SER A 78 -0.52 1.63 -3.57
N ILE A 79 -1.68 1.45 -2.97
CA ILE A 79 -2.92 2.12 -3.38
C ILE A 79 -2.81 3.62 -3.10
N VAL A 80 -3.07 4.42 -4.12
CA VAL A 80 -3.07 5.89 -4.02
C VAL A 80 -4.47 6.50 -4.18
N GLY A 81 -5.43 5.70 -4.59
CA GLY A 81 -6.82 6.12 -4.73
C GLY A 81 -7.70 5.01 -5.29
N PHE A 82 -8.98 5.32 -5.39
CA PHE A 82 -9.99 4.43 -5.94
C PHE A 82 -10.85 5.17 -6.95
N GLU A 83 -11.39 4.44 -7.91
CA GLU A 83 -12.45 4.96 -8.76
C GLU A 83 -13.67 5.33 -7.90
N LEU A 84 -14.31 6.44 -8.19
CA LEU A 84 -15.49 6.89 -7.45
C LEU A 84 -16.68 5.95 -7.68
N ILE A 85 -17.41 5.65 -6.63
CA ILE A 85 -18.72 4.99 -6.70
C ILE A 85 -19.77 6.11 -6.76
N PRO A 86 -20.41 6.34 -7.91
CA PRO A 86 -21.32 7.49 -8.08
C PRO A 86 -22.51 7.49 -7.11
N THR A 87 -22.92 6.30 -6.68
CA THR A 87 -24.04 6.10 -5.75
C THR A 87 -23.66 6.18 -4.27
N ASN A 88 -22.33 6.18 -3.96
CA ASN A 88 -21.85 6.25 -2.58
C ASN A 88 -20.49 6.97 -2.48
N LEU A 89 -20.53 8.28 -2.40
CA LEU A 89 -19.32 9.10 -2.29
C LEU A 89 -18.67 9.07 -0.91
N PHE A 90 -19.35 8.56 0.13
CA PHE A 90 -18.77 8.46 1.49
C PHE A 90 -17.61 7.48 1.57
N VAL A 91 -17.51 6.54 0.66
CA VAL A 91 -16.40 5.58 0.59
C VAL A 91 -15.31 5.98 -0.42
N ALA A 92 -15.21 7.26 -0.77
CA ALA A 92 -14.24 7.73 -1.76
C ALA A 92 -12.78 7.41 -1.37
N GLY A 93 -12.44 7.47 -0.09
CA GLY A 93 -11.08 7.28 0.43
C GLY A 93 -10.68 5.83 0.71
N TYR A 94 -11.60 4.87 0.70
CA TYR A 94 -11.30 3.46 0.95
C TYR A 94 -12.26 2.53 0.22
N ASN A 95 -11.89 1.26 0.08
CA ASN A 95 -12.77 0.21 -0.42
C ASN A 95 -13.26 -0.65 0.75
N PRO A 96 -14.57 -0.68 1.04
CA PRO A 96 -15.13 -1.60 2.04
C PRO A 96 -14.86 -3.06 1.69
N ALA A 97 -14.83 -3.93 2.68
CA ALA A 97 -14.77 -5.36 2.45
C ALA A 97 -15.94 -5.83 1.56
N SER A 98 -15.72 -6.89 0.83
CA SER A 98 -16.73 -7.52 -0.05
C SER A 98 -17.27 -6.59 -1.15
N THR A 99 -16.49 -5.59 -1.58
CA THR A 99 -16.86 -4.63 -2.61
C THR A 99 -15.89 -4.70 -3.79
N GLU A 100 -16.40 -4.95 -4.98
CA GLU A 100 -15.62 -4.84 -6.21
C GLU A 100 -15.37 -3.38 -6.56
N ARG A 101 -14.14 -3.05 -6.93
CA ARG A 101 -13.77 -1.68 -7.28
C ARG A 101 -12.52 -1.64 -8.14
N ILE A 102 -12.25 -0.48 -8.74
CA ILE A 102 -10.96 -0.18 -9.35
C ILE A 102 -10.12 0.61 -8.36
N ALA A 103 -8.92 0.11 -8.09
CA ALA A 103 -7.90 0.81 -7.31
C ALA A 103 -6.82 1.35 -8.25
N PHE A 104 -6.32 2.53 -7.94
CA PHE A 104 -5.17 3.14 -8.58
C PHE A 104 -3.93 2.84 -7.74
N VAL A 105 -2.95 2.14 -8.34
CA VAL A 105 -1.76 1.66 -7.66
C VAL A 105 -0.52 2.33 -8.23
N ALA A 106 0.32 2.87 -7.36
CA ALA A 106 1.66 3.33 -7.70
C ALA A 106 2.58 2.11 -7.75
N ASP A 107 2.84 1.58 -8.94
CA ASP A 107 3.47 0.27 -9.18
C ASP A 107 4.76 0.34 -10.00
N HIS A 108 5.33 1.53 -10.19
CA HIS A 108 6.60 1.63 -10.90
C HIS A 108 7.71 0.87 -10.13
N PRO A 109 8.55 0.07 -10.81
CA PRO A 109 9.59 -0.74 -10.14
C PRO A 109 10.58 0.06 -9.29
N GLU A 110 10.84 1.31 -9.67
CA GLU A 110 11.75 2.22 -8.94
C GLU A 110 11.00 3.19 -8.01
N GLN A 111 9.70 2.95 -7.78
CA GLN A 111 8.92 3.82 -6.91
C GLN A 111 9.47 3.77 -5.48
N LYS A 112 9.80 4.93 -4.95
CA LYS A 112 10.17 5.10 -3.54
C LYS A 112 8.94 5.45 -2.72
N PHE A 113 8.92 4.95 -1.49
CA PHE A 113 7.82 5.19 -0.57
C PHE A 113 8.33 5.78 0.75
N THR A 114 7.53 6.60 1.38
CA THR A 114 7.68 6.94 2.79
C THR A 114 6.75 6.03 3.59
N ILE A 115 7.24 5.51 4.69
CA ILE A 115 6.49 4.67 5.62
C ILE A 115 6.92 5.04 7.05
N ILE A 116 6.03 4.86 8.00
CA ILE A 116 6.32 5.01 9.42
C ILE A 116 6.80 3.66 9.96
N ASP A 117 7.75 3.69 10.88
CA ASP A 117 8.16 2.49 11.61
C ASP A 117 7.07 2.03 12.60
N ASP A 118 7.17 0.77 13.05
CA ASP A 118 6.23 0.20 14.02
C ASP A 118 6.59 0.57 15.49
N GLY A 119 7.68 1.28 15.69
CA GLY A 119 8.16 1.69 17.01
C GLY A 119 8.77 0.55 17.83
N ALA A 120 8.98 -0.64 17.25
CA ALA A 120 9.61 -1.74 17.95
C ALA A 120 11.07 -1.43 18.32
N ASN A 121 11.82 -0.84 17.38
CA ASN A 121 13.15 -0.31 17.58
C ASN A 121 13.31 1.02 16.84
N LEU A 122 14.11 1.93 17.39
CA LEU A 122 14.49 3.15 16.69
C LEU A 122 15.46 2.82 15.55
N LEU A 123 15.11 3.20 14.34
CA LEU A 123 16.03 3.08 13.20
C LEU A 123 17.23 4.00 13.38
N ALA A 124 18.42 3.44 13.26
CA ALA A 124 19.68 4.16 13.30
C ALA A 124 20.22 4.45 11.89
N VAL A 125 21.19 5.33 11.78
CA VAL A 125 21.89 5.62 10.50
C VAL A 125 22.54 4.37 9.91
N THR A 126 22.94 3.43 10.76
CA THR A 126 23.51 2.13 10.37
C THR A 126 22.53 1.19 9.69
N ASP A 127 21.22 1.42 9.84
CA ASP A 127 20.18 0.60 9.22
C ASP A 127 19.87 1.03 7.77
N VAL A 128 20.37 2.18 7.37
CA VAL A 128 20.28 2.64 5.98
C VAL A 128 21.08 1.70 5.08
N GLY A 129 20.41 1.16 4.08
CA GLY A 129 20.97 0.14 3.17
C GLY A 129 20.58 -1.30 3.55
N LEU A 130 20.07 -1.53 4.75
CA LEU A 130 19.47 -2.80 5.15
C LEU A 130 18.06 -2.96 4.58
N ASN A 131 17.55 -4.18 4.68
CA ASN A 131 16.19 -4.53 4.27
C ASN A 131 15.32 -4.76 5.52
N ALA A 132 14.00 -4.58 5.38
CA ALA A 132 13.03 -4.83 6.44
C ALA A 132 11.71 -5.34 5.84
N ASN A 133 10.92 -6.03 6.64
CA ASN A 133 9.59 -6.47 6.28
C ASN A 133 8.55 -5.39 6.61
N LEU A 134 7.32 -5.62 6.17
CA LEU A 134 6.16 -4.84 6.53
C LEU A 134 5.44 -5.49 7.72
N THR A 135 4.93 -4.66 8.62
CA THR A 135 3.87 -5.04 9.55
C THR A 135 2.55 -4.57 8.94
N VAL A 136 1.83 -5.51 8.32
CA VAL A 136 0.57 -5.19 7.64
C VAL A 136 -0.48 -4.77 8.65
N GLY A 137 -1.03 -3.58 8.44
CA GLY A 137 -2.04 -2.98 9.29
C GLY A 137 -3.46 -3.19 8.79
N THR A 138 -4.36 -2.36 9.30
CA THR A 138 -5.77 -2.33 8.91
C THR A 138 -6.16 -0.94 8.45
N VAL A 139 -7.22 -0.87 7.67
CA VAL A 139 -7.74 0.41 7.16
C VAL A 139 -8.62 1.08 8.22
N ASN A 140 -8.37 2.36 8.42
CA ASN A 140 -9.28 3.21 9.18
C ASN A 140 -10.37 3.74 8.23
N ALA A 141 -11.60 3.27 8.39
CA ALA A 141 -12.72 3.64 7.53
C ALA A 141 -13.08 5.14 7.60
N PHE A 142 -12.74 5.82 8.69
CA PHE A 142 -13.01 7.25 8.84
C PHE A 142 -12.00 8.12 8.06
N THR A 143 -10.72 7.75 8.09
CA THR A 143 -9.67 8.50 7.38
C THR A 143 -9.40 7.97 5.98
N GLY A 144 -9.80 6.73 5.69
CA GLY A 144 -9.47 6.04 4.45
C GLY A 144 -8.01 5.58 4.35
N LEU A 145 -7.22 5.77 5.41
CA LEU A 145 -5.79 5.45 5.41
C LEU A 145 -5.53 4.05 5.97
N ASP A 146 -4.52 3.41 5.42
CA ASP A 146 -3.99 2.14 5.92
C ASP A 146 -3.02 2.39 7.09
N SER A 147 -2.93 1.45 8.03
CA SER A 147 -2.04 1.53 9.18
C SER A 147 -0.81 0.64 9.08
N THR A 148 -0.47 0.13 7.89
CA THR A 148 0.76 -0.64 7.65
C THR A 148 1.99 0.18 7.99
N THR A 149 2.94 -0.46 8.68
CA THR A 149 4.19 0.12 9.16
C THR A 149 5.39 -0.71 8.69
N LEU A 150 6.59 -0.17 8.82
CA LEU A 150 7.83 -0.89 8.62
C LEU A 150 8.18 -1.65 9.91
N ASP A 151 8.43 -2.95 9.81
CA ASP A 151 8.94 -3.76 10.91
C ASP A 151 10.41 -3.40 11.17
N THR A 152 10.65 -2.80 12.32
CA THR A 152 11.99 -2.38 12.75
C THR A 152 12.62 -3.29 13.80
N SER A 153 12.01 -4.43 14.08
CA SER A 153 12.53 -5.38 15.07
C SER A 153 13.89 -5.98 14.65
N THR A 154 14.07 -6.26 13.37
CA THR A 154 15.26 -6.95 12.83
C THR A 154 15.66 -6.50 11.42
N PRO A 155 16.05 -5.24 11.19
CA PRO A 155 16.62 -4.85 9.89
C PRO A 155 17.86 -5.68 9.59
N ALA A 156 17.98 -6.25 8.39
CA ALA A 156 19.09 -7.12 8.01
C ALA A 156 19.43 -7.00 6.52
N SER A 157 20.57 -7.55 6.13
CA SER A 157 20.98 -7.65 4.72
C SER A 157 20.25 -8.75 3.94
N THR A 158 19.27 -9.41 4.55
CA THR A 158 18.52 -10.54 3.98
C THR A 158 17.77 -10.09 2.71
N ALA A 159 18.09 -10.69 1.58
CA ALA A 159 17.55 -10.31 0.26
C ALA A 159 16.07 -10.68 0.08
N THR A 160 15.52 -11.53 0.92
CA THR A 160 14.11 -11.95 0.88
C THR A 160 13.17 -10.96 1.57
N PHE A 161 13.68 -9.98 2.31
CA PHE A 161 12.86 -8.95 2.94
C PHE A 161 12.18 -8.06 1.90
N GLN A 162 11.02 -7.53 2.25
CA GLN A 162 10.09 -6.90 1.34
C GLN A 162 10.53 -5.53 0.83
N LEU A 163 11.21 -4.74 1.66
CA LEU A 163 11.61 -3.36 1.38
C LEU A 163 13.07 -3.13 1.73
N LYS A 164 13.69 -2.17 1.04
CA LYS A 164 15.01 -1.65 1.34
C LYS A 164 14.92 -0.26 1.95
N ILE A 165 15.61 -0.05 3.07
CA ILE A 165 15.70 1.24 3.74
C ILE A 165 16.69 2.11 2.96
N LEU A 166 16.19 3.15 2.30
CA LEU A 166 17.00 4.06 1.49
C LEU A 166 17.52 5.28 2.27
N GLY A 167 16.86 5.61 3.36
CA GLY A 167 17.22 6.75 4.20
C GLY A 167 16.19 7.01 5.27
N LEU A 168 16.60 7.75 6.28
CA LEU A 168 15.75 8.20 7.38
C LEU A 168 15.18 9.57 7.04
N ASN A 169 13.89 9.76 7.23
CA ASN A 169 13.25 11.05 7.06
C ASN A 169 13.18 11.75 8.42
N ASN A 170 14.24 12.45 8.78
CA ASN A 170 14.28 13.24 10.01
C ASN A 170 13.36 14.46 9.86
N ARG A 171 12.16 14.37 10.44
CA ARG A 171 11.35 15.56 10.70
C ARG A 171 11.83 16.20 12.00
N THR A 172 12.09 17.51 11.97
CA THR A 172 12.36 18.29 13.17
C THR A 172 11.19 18.12 14.14
N GLY A 173 11.41 17.51 15.30
CA GLY A 173 10.38 17.30 16.33
C GLY A 173 9.98 15.84 16.56
N ASN A 174 10.70 14.90 15.99
CA ASN A 174 10.58 13.48 16.35
C ASN A 174 11.52 13.17 17.50
#